data_c1e81aca303f7644a1dd989c6b304f9c
#
_entry.id   c1e81aca303f7644a1dd989c6b304f9c
#
_cell.length_a   1.000
_cell.length_b   1.000
_cell.length_c   1.000
_cell.angle_alpha   90.00
_cell.angle_beta   90.00
_cell.angle_gamma   90.00
#
_symmetry.space_group_name_H-M   'P 1'
#
loop_
_entity.id
_entity.type
_entity.pdbx_description
1 polymer ?
#
loop_
_entity_poly.entity_id
_entity_poly.type
_entity_poly.pdbx_seq_one_letter_code
_entity_poly.pdbx_strand_id
1 'polypeptide(L)'
;GQDVHLTGGNVEDAVNEGVRQGYVDGYLRKSVVKDPIYRENTKDNTPAIIHYSIVPGDRVRITVAPKGFGSENMSRVFMLKPADGIEGVKNAILTAVKDAGPNGSRSGHWRYF
;
A
#
# COMPACT_ATOMS: atom_id res chain seq x y z
N GLY A 1 -6.32 -18.99 -6.98
CA GLY A 1 -5.60 -19.88 -7.87
C GLY A 1 -6.19 -19.87 -9.27
N GLN A 2 -5.46 -20.44 -10.23
CA GLN A 2 -5.91 -20.48 -11.63
C GLN A 2 -7.18 -21.31 -11.84
N ASP A 3 -7.45 -22.26 -10.94
CA ASP A 3 -8.61 -23.14 -10.99
C ASP A 3 -9.82 -22.60 -10.18
N VAL A 4 -9.72 -21.37 -9.69
CA VAL A 4 -10.80 -20.72 -8.97
C VAL A 4 -11.72 -19.99 -9.93
N HIS A 5 -13.00 -20.28 -9.85
CA HIS A 5 -14.05 -19.57 -10.56
C HIS A 5 -14.93 -18.80 -9.57
N LEU A 6 -14.92 -17.50 -9.68
CA LEU A 6 -15.75 -16.62 -8.86
C LEU A 6 -17.01 -16.24 -9.65
N THR A 7 -18.16 -16.45 -9.04
CA THR A 7 -19.47 -16.13 -9.62
C THR A 7 -20.23 -15.17 -8.72
N GLY A 8 -21.17 -14.42 -9.29
CA GLY A 8 -22.05 -13.54 -8.53
C GLY A 8 -21.62 -12.07 -8.44
N GLY A 9 -20.50 -11.69 -9.06
CA GLY A 9 -20.08 -10.30 -9.09
C GLY A 9 -18.62 -10.08 -9.47
N ASN A 10 -18.21 -8.82 -9.37
CA ASN A 10 -16.84 -8.39 -9.60
C ASN A 10 -16.05 -8.45 -8.28
N VAL A 11 -14.83 -8.96 -8.36
CA VAL A 11 -13.93 -9.08 -7.20
C VAL A 11 -13.57 -7.72 -6.62
N GLU A 12 -13.32 -6.73 -7.47
CA GLU A 12 -12.97 -5.38 -7.02
C GLU A 12 -14.10 -4.74 -6.23
N ASP A 13 -15.34 -4.88 -6.71
CA ASP A 13 -16.52 -4.36 -6.04
C ASP A 13 -16.72 -5.04 -4.68
N ALA A 14 -16.55 -6.36 -4.62
CA ALA A 14 -16.65 -7.11 -3.37
C ALA A 14 -15.58 -6.71 -2.36
N VAL A 15 -14.33 -6.52 -2.81
CA VAL A 15 -13.24 -6.06 -1.94
C VAL A 15 -13.49 -4.64 -1.44
N ASN A 16 -13.90 -3.73 -2.32
CA ASN A 16 -14.19 -2.34 -1.95
C ASN A 16 -15.37 -2.26 -0.97
N GLU A 17 -16.40 -3.07 -1.17
CA GLU A 17 -17.51 -3.15 -0.21
C GLU A 17 -17.04 -3.67 1.17
N GLY A 18 -16.22 -4.70 1.20
CA GLY A 18 -15.62 -5.19 2.44
C GLY A 18 -14.76 -4.15 3.15
N VAL A 19 -13.95 -3.39 2.38
CA VAL A 19 -13.15 -2.28 2.92
C VAL A 19 -14.06 -1.18 3.48
N ARG A 20 -15.07 -0.78 2.74
CA ARG A 20 -16.05 0.22 3.17
C ARG A 20 -16.70 -0.18 4.51
N GLN A 21 -17.20 -1.39 4.59
CA GLN A 21 -17.81 -1.92 5.82
C GLN A 21 -16.81 -1.92 6.97
N GLY A 22 -15.63 -2.47 6.77
CA GLY A 22 -14.60 -2.54 7.82
C GLY A 22 -14.21 -1.16 8.37
N TYR A 23 -14.08 -0.15 7.50
CA TYR A 23 -13.74 1.21 7.94
C TYR A 23 -14.90 1.97 8.57
N VAL A 24 -16.13 1.72 8.14
CA VAL A 24 -17.32 2.36 8.69
C VAL A 24 -17.65 1.72 10.05
N ASP A 25 -17.79 0.40 10.10
CA ASP A 25 -18.23 -0.33 11.31
C ASP A 25 -17.13 -0.35 12.38
N GLY A 26 -15.85 -0.36 11.95
CA GLY A 26 -14.71 -0.29 12.86
C GLY A 26 -14.37 1.11 13.35
N TYR A 27 -15.11 2.15 12.92
CA TYR A 27 -14.82 3.56 13.24
C TYR A 27 -13.38 3.97 12.91
N LEU A 28 -12.80 3.39 11.87
CA LEU A 28 -11.42 3.63 11.48
C LEU A 28 -11.29 4.96 10.75
N ARG A 29 -10.09 5.55 10.85
CA ARG A 29 -9.78 6.79 10.13
C ARG A 29 -9.80 6.56 8.62
N LYS A 30 -10.60 7.35 7.92
CA LYS A 30 -10.73 7.32 6.47
C LYS A 30 -9.86 8.43 5.86
N SER A 31 -8.89 8.04 5.03
CA SER A 31 -7.90 8.98 4.47
C SER A 31 -7.77 8.93 2.94
N VAL A 32 -8.50 8.05 2.28
CA VAL A 32 -8.50 7.98 0.81
C VAL A 32 -9.17 9.20 0.21
N VAL A 33 -8.52 9.77 -0.79
CA VAL A 33 -9.03 10.94 -1.53
C VAL A 33 -9.33 10.55 -2.98
N LYS A 34 -10.30 11.22 -3.59
CA LYS A 34 -10.73 10.95 -4.97
C LYS A 34 -9.66 11.30 -6.00
N ASP A 35 -8.89 12.33 -5.71
CA ASP A 35 -7.81 12.79 -6.57
C ASP A 35 -6.70 13.46 -5.73
N PRO A 36 -5.47 13.55 -6.26
CA PRO A 36 -4.32 14.07 -5.51
C PRO A 36 -4.30 15.62 -5.42
N ILE A 37 -5.08 16.33 -6.22
CA ILE A 37 -5.04 17.79 -6.31
C ILE A 37 -6.06 18.41 -5.36
N TYR A 38 -7.35 18.12 -5.58
CA TYR A 38 -8.44 18.65 -4.76
C TYR A 38 -8.61 17.91 -3.44
N ARG A 39 -8.16 16.64 -3.39
CA ARG A 39 -8.07 15.81 -2.18
C ARG A 39 -9.41 15.65 -1.44
N GLU A 40 -10.50 15.61 -2.19
CA GLU A 40 -11.82 15.32 -1.62
C GLU A 40 -11.82 13.90 -1.04
N ASN A 41 -12.13 13.77 0.24
CA ASN A 41 -12.16 12.47 0.92
C ASN A 41 -13.32 11.61 0.43
N THR A 42 -13.08 10.32 0.20
CA THR A 42 -14.12 9.38 -0.25
C THR A 42 -15.11 8.99 0.85
N LYS A 43 -14.79 9.28 2.10
CA LYS A 43 -15.59 9.06 3.32
C LYS A 43 -15.78 7.60 3.75
N ASP A 44 -15.37 6.65 2.95
CA ASP A 44 -15.48 5.21 3.19
C ASP A 44 -14.15 4.46 3.05
N ASN A 45 -13.08 5.20 2.73
CA ASN A 45 -11.73 4.70 2.51
C ASN A 45 -11.60 3.77 1.30
N THR A 46 -12.45 3.92 0.30
CA THR A 46 -12.36 3.25 -0.99
C THR A 46 -11.91 4.21 -2.10
N PRO A 47 -11.38 3.73 -3.22
CA PRO A 47 -11.09 2.33 -3.50
C PRO A 47 -9.86 1.80 -2.75
N ALA A 48 -9.83 0.49 -2.52
CA ALA A 48 -8.63 -0.20 -2.06
C ALA A 48 -7.62 -0.36 -3.20
N ILE A 49 -6.34 -0.44 -2.86
CA ILE A 49 -5.32 -0.85 -3.83
C ILE A 49 -5.28 -2.37 -3.83
N ILE A 50 -5.56 -2.99 -4.98
CA ILE A 50 -5.67 -4.42 -5.12
C ILE A 50 -4.57 -4.93 -6.04
N HIS A 51 -3.79 -5.86 -5.55
CA HIS A 51 -2.77 -6.57 -6.33
C HIS A 51 -3.19 -8.02 -6.50
N TYR A 52 -3.13 -8.51 -7.73
CA TYR A 52 -3.48 -9.89 -8.07
C TYR A 52 -2.23 -10.69 -8.42
N SER A 53 -2.19 -11.91 -7.91
CA SER A 53 -1.24 -12.93 -8.35
C SER A 53 -2.00 -14.21 -8.65
N ILE A 54 -1.79 -14.76 -9.84
CA ILE A 54 -2.38 -16.03 -10.24
C ILE A 54 -1.36 -17.13 -10.00
N VAL A 55 -1.73 -18.08 -9.17
CA VAL A 55 -0.89 -19.23 -8.80
C VAL A 55 -1.62 -20.54 -9.12
N PRO A 56 -0.92 -21.66 -9.30
CA PRO A 56 -1.57 -22.96 -9.48
C PRO A 56 -2.47 -23.32 -8.29
N GLY A 57 -3.57 -24.01 -8.58
CA GLY A 57 -4.48 -24.57 -7.58
C GLY A 57 -5.82 -23.85 -7.46
N ASP A 58 -6.62 -24.33 -6.53
CA ASP A 58 -8.01 -24.00 -6.31
C ASP A 58 -8.25 -23.10 -5.09
N ARG A 59 -7.19 -22.53 -4.49
CA ARG A 59 -7.29 -21.72 -3.28
C ARG A 59 -7.23 -20.23 -3.58
N VAL A 60 -7.98 -19.46 -2.81
CA VAL A 60 -7.87 -18.01 -2.73
C VAL A 60 -7.11 -17.65 -1.45
N ARG A 61 -6.01 -16.92 -1.61
CA ARG A 61 -5.30 -16.33 -0.47
C ARG A 61 -5.50 -14.82 -0.52
N ILE A 62 -5.97 -14.26 0.58
CA ILE A 62 -6.17 -12.82 0.70
C ILE A 62 -5.22 -12.30 1.78
N THR A 63 -4.45 -11.28 1.45
CA THR A 63 -3.62 -10.55 2.40
C THR A 63 -4.18 -9.14 2.51
N VAL A 64 -4.53 -8.72 3.70
CA VAL A 64 -5.01 -7.37 3.97
C VAL A 64 -3.92 -6.62 4.72
N ALA A 65 -3.49 -5.49 4.16
CA ALA A 65 -2.47 -4.63 4.76
C ALA A 65 -3.04 -3.22 4.96
N PRO A 66 -3.65 -2.93 6.11
CA PRO A 66 -4.14 -1.58 6.37
C PRO A 66 -2.97 -0.62 6.53
N LYS A 67 -3.00 0.46 5.76
CA LYS A 67 -2.04 1.56 5.89
C LYS A 67 -2.58 2.61 6.84
N GLY A 68 -1.87 2.85 7.94
CA GLY A 68 -2.32 3.79 8.98
C GLY A 68 -1.44 5.01 9.17
N PHE A 69 -0.23 5.06 8.58
CA PHE A 69 0.77 6.08 8.91
C PHE A 69 1.27 6.82 7.69
N GLY A 70 1.47 8.15 7.85
CA GLY A 70 1.98 9.04 6.81
C GLY A 70 3.46 8.85 6.45
N SER A 71 4.18 7.95 7.12
CA SER A 71 5.59 7.65 6.85
C SER A 71 5.85 7.13 5.44
N GLU A 72 4.87 6.51 4.80
CA GLU A 72 4.99 6.07 3.41
C GLU A 72 5.17 7.25 2.44
N ASN A 73 4.77 8.46 2.82
CA ASN A 73 5.06 9.68 2.06
C ASN A 73 6.55 10.01 2.01
N MET A 74 7.34 9.38 2.88
CA MET A 74 8.80 9.52 2.92
C MET A 74 9.53 8.48 2.07
N SER A 75 8.80 7.61 1.38
CA SER A 75 9.39 6.67 0.43
C SER A 75 10.14 7.42 -0.68
N ARG A 76 11.27 6.86 -1.08
CA ARG A 76 12.13 7.40 -2.14
C ARG A 76 12.53 6.27 -3.08
N VAL A 77 12.68 6.62 -4.35
CA VAL A 77 13.22 5.71 -5.36
C VAL A 77 14.54 6.28 -5.85
N PHE A 78 15.56 5.45 -5.85
CA PHE A 78 16.89 5.81 -6.36
C PHE A 78 17.24 4.92 -7.55
N MET A 79 17.61 5.55 -8.65
CA MET A 79 18.09 4.86 -9.83
C MET A 79 19.61 4.73 -9.74
N LEU A 80 20.08 3.55 -9.32
CA LEU A 80 21.50 3.27 -9.18
C LEU A 80 22.04 2.56 -10.43
N LYS A 81 23.29 2.86 -10.76
CA LYS A 81 24.03 2.13 -11.79
C LYS A 81 24.79 0.97 -11.15
N PRO A 82 25.08 -0.12 -11.88
CA PRO A 82 25.90 -1.22 -11.36
C PRO A 82 27.27 -0.75 -10.84
N ALA A 83 27.85 0.29 -11.46
CA ALA A 83 29.12 0.87 -11.03
C ALA A 83 29.09 1.54 -9.66
N ASP A 84 27.90 1.95 -9.18
CA ASP A 84 27.75 2.57 -7.86
C ASP A 84 27.94 1.55 -6.72
N GLY A 85 27.78 0.26 -7.03
CA GLY A 85 28.05 -0.85 -6.13
C GLY A 85 27.34 -0.75 -4.79
N ILE A 86 27.87 -1.44 -3.79
CA ILE A 86 27.34 -1.46 -2.43
C ILE A 86 27.38 -0.07 -1.78
N GLU A 87 28.41 0.72 -2.07
CA GLU A 87 28.52 2.08 -1.51
C GLU A 87 27.41 3.00 -2.05
N GLY A 88 27.02 2.86 -3.32
CA GLY A 88 25.88 3.57 -3.87
C GLY A 88 24.57 3.21 -3.13
N VAL A 89 24.36 1.94 -2.83
CA VAL A 89 23.20 1.48 -2.05
C VAL A 89 23.19 2.07 -0.64
N LYS A 90 24.33 2.02 0.05
CA LYS A 90 24.45 2.59 1.41
C LYS A 90 24.16 4.09 1.40
N ASN A 91 24.72 4.82 0.44
CA ASN A 91 24.50 6.26 0.32
C ASN A 91 23.03 6.60 0.01
N ALA A 92 22.37 5.82 -0.84
CA ALA A 92 20.93 5.98 -1.10
C ALA A 92 20.09 5.79 0.17
N ILE A 93 20.39 4.75 0.96
CA ILE A 93 19.71 4.51 2.25
C ILE A 93 19.93 5.68 3.21
N LEU A 94 21.18 6.11 3.38
CA LEU A 94 21.50 7.22 4.28
C LEU A 94 20.81 8.53 3.85
N THR A 95 20.76 8.79 2.55
CA THR A 95 20.07 9.96 1.99
C THR A 95 18.58 9.87 2.26
N ALA A 96 17.95 8.71 2.00
CA ALA A 96 16.53 8.53 2.27
C ALA A 96 16.17 8.75 3.75
N VAL A 97 17.00 8.23 4.66
CA VAL A 97 16.81 8.39 6.11
C VAL A 97 16.95 9.86 6.52
N LYS A 98 18.00 10.52 6.03
CA LYS A 98 18.25 11.93 6.34
C LYS A 98 17.13 12.84 5.83
N ASP A 99 16.67 12.62 4.61
CA ASP A 99 15.61 13.43 3.98
C ASP A 99 14.25 13.18 4.65
N ALA A 100 13.99 11.97 5.13
CA ALA A 100 12.77 11.67 5.87
C ALA A 100 12.70 12.42 7.20
N GLY A 101 13.85 12.67 7.85
CA GLY A 101 13.91 13.39 9.12
C GLY A 101 12.97 12.77 10.17
N PRO A 102 12.34 13.61 11.03
CA PRO A 102 11.45 13.13 12.09
C PRO A 102 10.16 12.50 11.58
N ASN A 103 9.82 12.71 10.31
CA ASN A 103 8.60 12.15 9.72
C ASN A 103 8.71 10.65 9.44
N GLY A 104 9.93 10.14 9.24
CA GLY A 104 10.20 8.71 9.07
C GLY A 104 10.11 7.92 10.37
N SER A 105 10.34 8.53 11.52
CA SER A 105 10.45 7.85 12.80
C SER A 105 9.10 7.54 13.48
N ARG A 106 8.03 8.15 13.03
CA ARG A 106 6.71 8.02 13.68
C ARG A 106 6.02 6.68 13.47
N SER A 107 6.51 5.82 12.59
CA SER A 107 5.85 4.57 12.21
C SER A 107 6.51 3.30 12.72
N GLY A 108 7.71 3.35 13.24
CA GLY A 108 8.41 2.18 13.81
C GLY A 108 8.61 0.98 12.87
N HIS A 109 8.22 1.10 11.60
CA HIS A 109 8.30 0.01 10.64
C HIS A 109 8.94 0.48 9.33
N TRP A 110 10.21 0.18 9.18
CA TRP A 110 10.88 0.25 7.89
C TRP A 110 10.54 -1.02 7.10
N ARG A 111 9.84 -0.86 6.00
CA ARG A 111 9.66 -1.95 5.04
C ARG A 111 10.61 -1.71 3.87
N TYR A 112 11.51 -2.64 3.66
CA TYR A 112 12.31 -2.73 2.45
C TYR A 112 11.53 -3.51 1.40
N PHE A 113 11.40 -2.95 0.23
CA PHE A 113 10.94 -3.65 -0.97
C PHE A 113 12.08 -3.72 -1.96
#